data_59d760b002342b88293c3033c19ed5d1
#
_entry.id   59d760b002342b88293c3033c19ed5d1
#
_cell.length_a   1.000
_cell.length_b   1.000
_cell.length_c   1.000
_cell.angle_alpha   90.00
_cell.angle_beta   90.00
_cell.angle_gamma   90.00
#
_symmetry.space_group_name_H-M   'P 1'
#
loop_
_entity.id
_entity.type
_entity.pdbx_description
1 polymer ?
#
loop_
_entity_poly.entity_id
_entity_poly.type
_entity_poly.pdbx_seq_one_letter_code
_entity_poly.pdbx_strand_id
1 'polypeptide(L)'
;MSWFDVNQLEQCMRFYLRLLLSLCCCSVMFPALSTPSWWQDTLSAMPYSNLKERIEKSGSWYGCEVQLRDNSTFISAFCLDDFSYYRQHLYGEVILRRESAQFSFLTEYEWQRLNDLLLNLRKDGLVLRRVTIGQEHYDVVEALEKKSSELVDKEVILLMNRYPQETIRSLLWVKPDEFLTPSPSLNVQLRSDGEIIEVKVTRF
;
A
#
# COMPACT_ATOMS: atom_id res chain seq x y z
N MET A 1 9.61 9.53 72.38
CA MET A 1 9.34 10.14 71.03
C MET A 1 10.50 9.69 70.14
N SER A 2 10.17 8.71 69.26
CA SER A 2 11.18 8.02 68.45
C SER A 2 11.52 8.86 67.24
N TRP A 3 12.80 9.03 67.01
CA TRP A 3 13.33 9.58 65.78
C TRP A 3 13.10 8.57 64.67
N PHE A 4 12.13 8.82 63.83
CA PHE A 4 11.97 8.08 62.57
C PHE A 4 13.14 8.48 61.64
N ASP A 5 13.87 7.49 61.22
CA ASP A 5 15.12 7.59 60.47
C ASP A 5 14.83 8.15 59.05
N VAL A 6 15.14 9.43 58.85
CA VAL A 6 14.97 10.15 57.57
C VAL A 6 15.75 9.43 56.44
N ASN A 7 16.81 8.70 56.77
CA ASN A 7 17.61 7.92 55.82
C ASN A 7 16.85 6.73 55.21
N GLN A 8 15.90 6.12 55.96
CA GLN A 8 15.09 5.03 55.40
C GLN A 8 14.08 5.52 54.38
N LEU A 9 13.52 6.71 54.59
CA LEU A 9 12.59 7.30 53.64
C LEU A 9 13.26 7.67 52.29
N GLU A 10 14.47 8.21 52.34
CA GLU A 10 15.23 8.54 51.14
C GLU A 10 15.65 7.27 50.38
N GLN A 11 16.04 6.20 51.03
CA GLN A 11 16.34 4.94 50.37
C GLN A 11 15.11 4.30 49.70
N CYS A 12 13.96 4.29 50.37
CA CYS A 12 12.71 3.82 49.76
C CYS A 12 12.30 4.65 48.52
N MET A 13 12.40 5.98 48.64
CA MET A 13 12.04 6.87 47.50
C MET A 13 12.97 6.69 46.30
N ARG A 14 14.28 6.50 46.52
CA ARG A 14 15.22 6.20 45.43
C ARG A 14 15.02 4.82 44.81
N PHE A 15 14.56 3.85 45.60
CA PHE A 15 14.23 2.51 45.10
C PHE A 15 12.96 2.55 44.24
N TYR A 16 11.90 3.23 44.69
CA TYR A 16 10.67 3.42 43.90
C TYR A 16 10.90 4.23 42.62
N LEU A 17 11.73 5.26 42.67
CA LEU A 17 12.06 6.05 41.48
C LEU A 17 12.86 5.24 40.44
N ARG A 18 13.77 4.35 40.89
CA ARG A 18 14.49 3.43 39.99
C ARG A 18 13.58 2.34 39.41
N LEU A 19 12.62 1.85 40.20
CA LEU A 19 11.62 0.87 39.74
C LEU A 19 10.68 1.48 38.71
N LEU A 20 10.20 2.72 38.91
CA LEU A 20 9.37 3.46 37.95
C LEU A 20 10.12 3.78 36.67
N LEU A 21 11.39 4.18 36.74
CA LEU A 21 12.22 4.39 35.55
C LEU A 21 12.49 3.09 34.77
N SER A 22 12.64 1.95 35.44
CA SER A 22 12.83 0.65 34.81
C SER A 22 11.54 0.14 34.14
N LEU A 23 10.35 0.41 34.70
CA LEU A 23 9.06 0.07 34.07
C LEU A 23 8.77 0.95 32.84
N CYS A 24 9.24 2.20 32.82
CA CYS A 24 9.00 3.12 31.69
C CYS A 24 9.80 2.74 30.43
N CYS A 25 10.92 2.01 30.58
CA CYS A 25 11.72 1.54 29.44
C CYS A 25 11.17 0.28 28.75
N CYS A 26 10.23 -0.45 29.35
CA CYS A 26 9.65 -1.67 28.78
C CYS A 26 8.38 -1.44 27.95
N SER A 27 7.88 -0.23 27.88
CA SER A 27 6.68 0.07 27.11
C SER A 27 7.04 0.93 25.91
N VAL A 28 6.93 0.37 24.78
CA VAL A 28 6.61 0.80 23.43
C VAL A 28 7.57 0.17 22.41
N MET A 29 7.66 -1.15 22.40
CA MET A 29 7.84 -1.83 21.12
C MET A 29 6.47 -1.91 20.47
N PHE A 30 6.03 -0.82 19.82
CA PHE A 30 5.04 -0.94 18.78
C PHE A 30 5.66 -1.84 17.72
N PRO A 31 5.03 -2.98 17.35
CA PRO A 31 5.47 -3.67 16.17
C PRO A 31 5.36 -2.64 15.06
N ALA A 32 6.50 -2.22 14.51
CA ALA A 32 6.50 -1.52 13.24
C ALA A 32 5.71 -2.44 12.31
N LEU A 33 4.55 -1.99 11.83
CA LEU A 33 3.80 -2.67 10.78
C LEU A 33 4.73 -2.60 9.56
N SER A 34 5.64 -3.56 9.47
CA SER A 34 6.54 -3.66 8.34
C SER A 34 5.67 -3.98 7.13
N THR A 35 5.64 -3.07 6.18
CA THR A 35 5.13 -3.35 4.84
C THR A 35 5.77 -4.65 4.37
N PRO A 36 5.00 -5.61 3.84
CA PRO A 36 5.56 -6.86 3.38
C PRO A 36 6.72 -6.58 2.42
N SER A 37 7.81 -7.31 2.55
CA SER A 37 9.00 -7.12 1.69
C SER A 37 8.65 -7.16 0.20
N TRP A 38 7.67 -7.98 -0.18
CA TRP A 38 7.15 -8.09 -1.54
C TRP A 38 6.50 -6.82 -2.08
N TRP A 39 5.81 -6.05 -1.26
CA TRP A 39 5.24 -4.78 -1.71
C TRP A 39 6.34 -3.77 -2.06
N GLN A 40 7.37 -3.69 -1.24
CA GLN A 40 8.53 -2.84 -1.53
C GLN A 40 9.27 -3.30 -2.78
N ASP A 41 9.42 -4.62 -2.98
CA ASP A 41 10.01 -5.18 -4.19
C ASP A 41 9.18 -4.86 -5.44
N THR A 42 7.85 -4.90 -5.31
CA THR A 42 6.92 -4.54 -6.38
C THR A 42 7.09 -3.09 -6.83
N LEU A 43 7.32 -2.17 -5.88
CA LEU A 43 7.55 -0.74 -6.15
C LEU A 43 9.01 -0.39 -6.51
N SER A 44 9.94 -1.32 -6.31
CA SER A 44 11.37 -1.08 -6.55
C SER A 44 11.71 -1.09 -8.04
N ALA A 45 12.80 -0.44 -8.43
CA ALA A 45 13.37 -0.48 -9.78
C ALA A 45 14.24 -1.72 -10.04
N MET A 46 13.94 -2.86 -9.38
CA MET A 46 14.71 -4.09 -9.53
C MET A 46 14.70 -4.59 -10.98
N PRO A 47 15.86 -4.98 -11.56
CA PRO A 47 15.93 -5.58 -12.88
C PRO A 47 15.03 -6.83 -12.98
N TYR A 48 14.44 -7.03 -14.15
CA TYR A 48 13.50 -8.10 -14.42
C TYR A 48 14.02 -9.51 -14.09
N SER A 49 15.29 -9.79 -14.47
CA SER A 49 15.95 -11.09 -14.19
C SER A 49 16.01 -11.38 -12.69
N ASN A 50 16.34 -10.36 -11.90
CA ASN A 50 16.44 -10.49 -10.45
C ASN A 50 15.05 -10.67 -9.80
N LEU A 51 14.03 -10.04 -10.36
CA LEU A 51 12.65 -10.19 -9.89
C LEU A 51 12.15 -11.62 -10.05
N LYS A 52 12.37 -12.23 -11.25
CA LYS A 52 12.00 -13.62 -11.50
C LYS A 52 12.69 -14.57 -10.53
N GLU A 53 14.01 -14.48 -10.41
CA GLU A 53 14.81 -15.30 -9.50
C GLU A 53 14.33 -15.18 -8.04
N ARG A 54 13.99 -13.95 -7.62
CA ARG A 54 13.48 -13.69 -6.26
C ARG A 54 12.11 -14.30 -6.03
N ILE A 55 11.20 -14.23 -7.00
CA ILE A 55 9.89 -14.88 -6.95
C ILE A 55 10.07 -16.40 -6.81
N GLU A 56 10.88 -17.02 -7.67
CA GLU A 56 11.14 -18.46 -7.66
C GLU A 56 11.79 -18.95 -6.36
N LYS A 57 12.71 -18.16 -5.80
CA LYS A 57 13.41 -18.49 -4.54
C LYS A 57 12.60 -18.20 -3.28
N SER A 58 11.53 -17.44 -3.35
CA SER A 58 10.77 -17.02 -2.17
C SER A 58 10.03 -18.18 -1.46
N GLY A 59 9.67 -19.23 -2.23
CA GLY A 59 8.89 -20.36 -1.75
C GLY A 59 7.42 -20.05 -1.45
N SER A 60 7.01 -18.79 -1.52
CA SER A 60 5.62 -18.34 -1.29
C SER A 60 4.83 -18.18 -2.58
N TRP A 61 5.49 -17.87 -3.69
CA TRP A 61 4.91 -17.80 -5.02
C TRP A 61 5.01 -19.15 -5.72
N TYR A 62 3.97 -19.57 -6.42
CA TYR A 62 3.93 -20.79 -7.22
C TYR A 62 3.51 -20.50 -8.65
N GLY A 63 3.98 -21.31 -9.60
CA GLY A 63 3.59 -21.19 -11.00
C GLY A 63 2.10 -21.43 -11.18
N CYS A 64 1.42 -20.56 -11.89
CA CYS A 64 -0.01 -20.70 -12.18
C CYS A 64 -0.32 -20.38 -13.64
N GLU A 65 -1.46 -20.90 -14.13
CA GLU A 65 -1.97 -20.60 -15.45
C GLU A 65 -2.86 -19.36 -15.38
N VAL A 66 -2.52 -18.35 -16.18
CA VAL A 66 -3.28 -17.10 -16.27
C VAL A 66 -3.94 -17.02 -17.65
N GLN A 67 -5.24 -16.78 -17.67
CA GLN A 67 -5.95 -16.51 -18.92
C GLN A 67 -5.59 -15.11 -19.43
N LEU A 68 -4.60 -15.05 -20.31
CA LEU A 68 -4.26 -13.79 -20.98
C LEU A 68 -5.29 -13.51 -22.07
N ARG A 69 -5.91 -12.35 -22.02
CA ARG A 69 -6.79 -11.85 -23.08
C ARG A 69 -6.03 -11.37 -24.32
N ASP A 70 -4.71 -11.33 -24.23
CA ASP A 70 -3.85 -10.75 -25.25
C ASP A 70 -2.73 -11.73 -25.66
N ASN A 71 -2.43 -11.82 -26.96
CA ASN A 71 -1.37 -12.64 -27.55
C ASN A 71 0.05 -12.07 -27.29
N SER A 72 0.22 -11.25 -26.27
CA SER A 72 1.53 -10.70 -25.91
C SER A 72 2.49 -11.78 -25.43
N THR A 73 3.78 -11.60 -25.74
CA THR A 73 4.88 -12.50 -25.37
C THR A 73 4.96 -12.71 -23.86
N PHE A 74 4.20 -13.66 -23.38
CA PHE A 74 4.17 -14.13 -22.00
C PHE A 74 5.43 -14.98 -21.74
N ILE A 75 6.05 -14.79 -20.57
CA ILE A 75 7.21 -15.58 -20.15
C ILE A 75 6.87 -16.47 -18.96
N SER A 76 6.25 -15.92 -17.92
CA SER A 76 5.91 -16.66 -16.70
C SER A 76 4.80 -15.97 -15.93
N ALA A 77 3.95 -16.75 -15.27
CA ALA A 77 3.01 -16.27 -14.26
C ALA A 77 3.23 -17.01 -12.95
N PHE A 78 3.05 -16.29 -11.87
CA PHE A 78 3.10 -16.82 -10.52
C PHE A 78 1.93 -16.27 -9.71
N CYS A 79 1.42 -17.09 -8.79
CA CYS A 79 0.32 -16.75 -7.90
C CYS A 79 0.78 -16.84 -6.44
N LEU A 80 0.10 -16.13 -5.58
CA LEU A 80 0.29 -16.10 -4.14
C LEU A 80 -1.08 -16.04 -3.47
N ASP A 81 -1.42 -17.07 -2.69
CA ASP A 81 -2.77 -17.21 -2.12
C ASP A 81 -3.07 -16.17 -1.04
N ASP A 82 -2.07 -15.75 -0.29
CA ASP A 82 -2.22 -14.78 0.79
C ASP A 82 -1.08 -13.76 0.79
N PHE A 83 -1.38 -12.58 0.32
CA PHE A 83 -0.51 -11.41 0.39
C PHE A 83 -1.03 -10.46 1.47
N SER A 84 -0.31 -10.34 2.57
CA SER A 84 -0.66 -9.38 3.61
C SER A 84 -0.15 -7.99 3.25
N TYR A 85 -1.07 -7.04 2.98
CA TYR A 85 -0.77 -5.64 2.77
C TYR A 85 -1.36 -4.81 3.91
N TYR A 86 -0.52 -4.36 4.83
CA TYR A 86 -0.91 -3.83 6.14
C TYR A 86 -1.80 -4.84 6.89
N ARG A 87 -3.10 -4.57 7.04
CA ARG A 87 -4.09 -5.45 7.68
C ARG A 87 -5.03 -6.13 6.68
N GLN A 88 -4.77 -5.97 5.39
CA GLN A 88 -5.58 -6.56 4.33
C GLN A 88 -4.92 -7.83 3.82
N HIS A 89 -5.73 -8.84 3.56
CA HIS A 89 -5.34 -10.08 2.90
C HIS A 89 -5.80 -10.03 1.46
N LEU A 90 -4.86 -10.20 0.55
CA LEU A 90 -5.06 -10.09 -0.89
C LEU A 90 -4.56 -11.36 -1.57
N TYR A 91 -5.25 -11.81 -2.61
CA TYR A 91 -4.69 -12.78 -3.55
C TYR A 91 -3.72 -12.07 -4.48
N GLY A 92 -2.54 -12.63 -4.66
CA GLY A 92 -1.48 -12.04 -5.50
C GLY A 92 -1.29 -12.82 -6.80
N GLU A 93 -1.11 -12.09 -7.90
CA GLU A 93 -0.72 -12.62 -9.20
C GLU A 93 0.38 -11.76 -9.78
N VAL A 94 1.37 -12.36 -10.42
CA VAL A 94 2.38 -11.65 -11.19
C VAL A 94 2.54 -12.24 -12.57
N ILE A 95 2.49 -11.39 -13.58
CA ILE A 95 2.74 -11.73 -14.98
C ILE A 95 4.06 -11.06 -15.38
N LEU A 96 5.00 -11.90 -15.75
CA LEU A 96 6.30 -11.46 -16.22
C LEU A 96 6.35 -11.50 -17.75
N ARG A 97 6.71 -10.36 -18.36
CA ARG A 97 6.96 -10.19 -19.81
C ARG A 97 8.42 -9.81 -20.02
N ARG A 98 8.87 -9.68 -21.27
CA ARG A 98 10.28 -9.36 -21.57
C ARG A 98 10.72 -8.02 -20.97
N GLU A 99 9.85 -7.01 -21.04
CA GLU A 99 10.18 -5.61 -20.72
C GLU A 99 9.27 -5.03 -19.64
N SER A 100 8.38 -5.85 -19.08
CA SER A 100 7.44 -5.39 -18.05
C SER A 100 7.08 -6.48 -17.06
N ALA A 101 6.75 -6.07 -15.85
CA ALA A 101 6.16 -6.91 -14.84
C ALA A 101 4.83 -6.29 -14.38
N GLN A 102 3.79 -7.09 -14.34
CA GLN A 102 2.48 -6.70 -13.85
C GLN A 102 2.14 -7.55 -12.63
N PHE A 103 1.92 -6.89 -11.50
CA PHE A 103 1.37 -7.49 -10.29
C PHE A 103 -0.09 -7.10 -10.17
N SER A 104 -0.93 -8.05 -9.81
CA SER A 104 -2.33 -7.82 -9.47
C SER A 104 -2.59 -8.40 -8.09
N PHE A 105 -3.14 -7.57 -7.19
CA PHE A 105 -3.53 -7.96 -5.85
C PHE A 105 -5.03 -7.77 -5.72
N LEU A 106 -5.74 -8.85 -5.43
CA LEU A 106 -7.19 -8.92 -5.50
C LEU A 106 -7.78 -9.20 -4.11
N THR A 107 -8.92 -8.59 -3.83
CA THR A 107 -9.72 -8.89 -2.64
C THR A 107 -11.18 -8.60 -2.90
N GLU A 108 -12.08 -9.18 -2.08
CA GLU A 108 -13.50 -8.87 -2.12
C GLU A 108 -13.75 -7.40 -1.77
N TYR A 109 -14.78 -6.84 -2.40
CA TYR A 109 -15.14 -5.46 -2.17
C TYR A 109 -15.78 -5.26 -0.79
N GLU A 110 -15.22 -4.33 -0.05
CA GLU A 110 -15.81 -3.68 1.11
C GLU A 110 -15.43 -2.20 1.07
N TRP A 111 -16.38 -1.32 1.35
CA TRP A 111 -16.12 0.13 1.32
C TRP A 111 -14.99 0.56 2.25
N GLN A 112 -14.95 -0.01 3.45
CA GLN A 112 -13.87 0.26 4.41
C GLN A 112 -12.53 -0.23 3.88
N ARG A 113 -12.48 -1.42 3.29
CA ARG A 113 -11.27 -2.00 2.70
C ARG A 113 -10.74 -1.15 1.54
N LEU A 114 -11.62 -0.66 0.67
CA LEU A 114 -11.25 0.28 -0.39
C LEU A 114 -10.58 1.54 0.18
N ASN A 115 -11.18 2.15 1.21
CA ASN A 115 -10.62 3.33 1.86
C ASN A 115 -9.28 3.06 2.55
N ASP A 116 -9.13 1.91 3.22
CA ASP A 116 -7.87 1.51 3.83
C ASP A 116 -6.76 1.34 2.79
N LEU A 117 -7.06 0.72 1.64
CA LEU A 117 -6.11 0.58 0.53
C LEU A 117 -5.70 1.94 -0.02
N LEU A 118 -6.63 2.88 -0.22
CA LEU A 118 -6.32 4.26 -0.63
C LEU A 118 -5.37 4.95 0.35
N LEU A 119 -5.64 4.84 1.65
CA LEU A 119 -4.79 5.41 2.69
C LEU A 119 -3.41 4.75 2.74
N ASN A 120 -3.35 3.43 2.53
CA ASN A 120 -2.09 2.69 2.57
C ASN A 120 -1.21 3.04 1.36
N LEU A 121 -1.76 3.18 0.15
CA LEU A 121 -1.01 3.65 -1.02
C LEU A 121 -0.40 5.05 -0.78
N ARG A 122 -1.16 5.94 -0.14
CA ARG A 122 -0.65 7.27 0.25
C ARG A 122 0.45 7.18 1.31
N LYS A 123 0.33 6.29 2.30
CA LYS A 123 1.38 6.04 3.31
C LYS A 123 2.66 5.48 2.71
N ASP A 124 2.55 4.70 1.63
CA ASP A 124 3.69 4.18 0.88
C ASP A 124 4.37 5.24 -0.01
N GLY A 125 3.91 6.49 0.08
CA GLY A 125 4.49 7.63 -0.62
C GLY A 125 4.01 7.80 -2.05
N LEU A 126 2.98 7.06 -2.48
CA LEU A 126 2.39 7.26 -3.80
C LEU A 126 1.46 8.49 -3.81
N VAL A 127 1.38 9.15 -4.96
CA VAL A 127 0.51 10.29 -5.18
C VAL A 127 -0.58 9.97 -6.20
N LEU A 128 -1.80 10.39 -5.90
CA LEU A 128 -2.95 10.20 -6.79
C LEU A 128 -2.83 11.15 -7.99
N ARG A 129 -2.89 10.60 -9.18
CA ARG A 129 -2.75 11.35 -10.43
C ARG A 129 -4.06 11.53 -11.17
N ARG A 130 -4.92 10.51 -11.18
CA ARG A 130 -6.20 10.52 -11.89
C ARG A 130 -7.23 9.67 -11.20
N VAL A 131 -8.47 10.12 -11.23
CA VAL A 131 -9.64 9.36 -10.79
C VAL A 131 -10.60 9.22 -11.97
N THR A 132 -11.11 8.01 -12.17
CA THR A 132 -12.19 7.73 -13.15
C THR A 132 -13.28 6.96 -12.42
N ILE A 133 -14.52 7.44 -12.50
CA ILE A 133 -15.69 6.76 -11.93
C ILE A 133 -16.80 6.76 -12.99
N GLY A 134 -17.14 5.58 -13.47
CA GLY A 134 -18.03 5.43 -14.61
C GLY A 134 -17.50 6.17 -15.84
N GLN A 135 -18.17 7.24 -16.25
CA GLN A 135 -17.76 8.08 -17.39
C GLN A 135 -17.07 9.39 -16.97
N GLU A 136 -17.04 9.67 -15.66
CA GLU A 136 -16.44 10.90 -15.15
C GLU A 136 -14.93 10.72 -14.94
N HIS A 137 -14.16 11.68 -15.44
CA HIS A 137 -12.70 11.72 -15.32
C HIS A 137 -12.26 12.96 -14.55
N TYR A 138 -11.41 12.78 -13.57
CA TYR A 138 -10.82 13.87 -12.80
C TYR A 138 -9.29 13.76 -12.86
N ASP A 139 -8.64 14.72 -13.52
CA ASP A 139 -7.18 14.80 -13.58
C ASP A 139 -6.68 15.65 -12.41
N VAL A 140 -5.95 15.02 -11.50
CA VAL A 140 -5.43 15.69 -10.30
C VAL A 140 -4.30 16.66 -10.64
N VAL A 141 -3.49 16.36 -11.67
CA VAL A 141 -2.40 17.22 -12.13
C VAL A 141 -2.98 18.55 -12.61
N GLU A 142 -3.96 18.50 -13.52
CA GLU A 142 -4.61 19.69 -14.06
C GLU A 142 -5.37 20.49 -12.97
N ALA A 143 -5.98 19.78 -12.02
CA ALA A 143 -6.70 20.42 -10.92
C ALA A 143 -5.75 21.20 -9.98
N LEU A 144 -4.57 20.65 -9.68
CA LEU A 144 -3.56 21.29 -8.82
C LEU A 144 -2.91 22.51 -9.45
N GLU A 145 -2.92 22.64 -10.79
CA GLU A 145 -2.50 23.88 -11.46
C GLU A 145 -3.44 25.08 -11.16
N LYS A 146 -4.68 24.80 -10.82
CA LYS A 146 -5.75 25.80 -10.70
C LYS A 146 -6.30 25.97 -9.28
N LYS A 147 -6.02 25.01 -8.39
CA LYS A 147 -6.65 24.89 -7.07
C LYS A 147 -5.64 24.48 -6.01
N SER A 148 -5.96 24.76 -4.74
CA SER A 148 -5.16 24.25 -3.62
C SER A 148 -5.34 22.74 -3.44
N SER A 149 -4.36 22.09 -2.82
CA SER A 149 -4.39 20.64 -2.54
C SER A 149 -5.59 20.24 -1.69
N GLU A 150 -5.98 21.06 -0.70
CA GLU A 150 -7.13 20.79 0.16
C GLU A 150 -8.45 20.81 -0.64
N LEU A 151 -8.57 21.70 -1.62
CA LEU A 151 -9.76 21.78 -2.47
C LEU A 151 -9.82 20.57 -3.41
N VAL A 152 -8.68 20.17 -3.98
CA VAL A 152 -8.56 18.99 -4.84
C VAL A 152 -8.90 17.71 -4.05
N ASP A 153 -8.36 17.53 -2.85
CA ASP A 153 -8.68 16.39 -1.97
C ASP A 153 -10.18 16.33 -1.66
N LYS A 154 -10.80 17.48 -1.35
CA LYS A 154 -12.24 17.56 -1.10
C LYS A 154 -13.06 17.18 -2.32
N GLU A 155 -12.70 17.65 -3.51
CA GLU A 155 -13.38 17.30 -4.76
C GLU A 155 -13.28 15.80 -5.07
N VAL A 156 -12.09 15.20 -4.87
CA VAL A 156 -11.90 13.75 -5.03
C VAL A 156 -12.77 12.96 -4.05
N ILE A 157 -12.82 13.36 -2.76
CA ILE A 157 -13.68 12.71 -1.77
C ILE A 157 -15.17 12.81 -2.17
N LEU A 158 -15.62 13.98 -2.61
CA LEU A 158 -17.00 14.18 -3.06
C LEU A 158 -17.31 13.32 -4.29
N LEU A 159 -16.38 13.24 -5.25
CA LEU A 159 -16.52 12.39 -6.43
C LEU A 159 -16.63 10.91 -6.06
N MET A 160 -15.76 10.42 -5.16
CA MET A 160 -15.78 9.03 -4.68
C MET A 160 -17.09 8.65 -4.02
N ASN A 161 -17.74 9.58 -3.32
CA ASN A 161 -19.00 9.35 -2.59
C ASN A 161 -20.28 9.59 -3.41
N ARG A 162 -20.15 10.17 -4.60
CA ARG A 162 -21.32 10.53 -5.45
C ARG A 162 -21.98 9.31 -6.09
N TYR A 163 -21.21 8.30 -6.43
CA TYR A 163 -21.64 7.16 -7.22
C TYR A 163 -21.91 5.92 -6.36
N PRO A 164 -22.87 5.08 -6.75
CA PRO A 164 -23.09 3.78 -6.12
C PRO A 164 -21.84 2.90 -6.12
N GLN A 165 -21.77 1.95 -5.20
CA GLN A 165 -20.58 1.11 -5.03
C GLN A 165 -20.27 0.23 -6.27
N GLU A 166 -21.28 -0.15 -7.04
CA GLU A 166 -21.21 -0.97 -8.25
C GLU A 166 -20.62 -0.21 -9.45
N THR A 167 -20.55 1.14 -9.35
CA THR A 167 -19.94 1.94 -10.39
C THR A 167 -18.44 1.68 -10.43
N ILE A 168 -17.92 1.33 -11.60
CA ILE A 168 -16.49 1.07 -11.78
C ILE A 168 -15.68 2.31 -11.39
N ARG A 169 -14.75 2.12 -10.47
CA ARG A 169 -13.79 3.12 -10.03
C ARG A 169 -12.39 2.69 -10.45
N SER A 170 -11.61 3.64 -10.91
CA SER A 170 -10.21 3.44 -11.27
C SER A 170 -9.41 4.66 -10.83
N LEU A 171 -8.44 4.45 -9.95
CA LEU A 171 -7.59 5.49 -9.40
C LEU A 171 -6.13 5.17 -9.78
N LEU A 172 -5.50 6.10 -10.47
CA LEU A 172 -4.12 5.98 -10.91
C LEU A 172 -3.18 6.69 -9.95
N TRP A 173 -2.23 5.94 -9.41
CA TRP A 173 -1.20 6.41 -8.49
C TRP A 173 0.17 6.27 -9.14
N VAL A 174 1.06 7.20 -8.84
CA VAL A 174 2.43 7.23 -9.34
C VAL A 174 3.39 7.62 -8.21
N LYS A 175 4.70 7.48 -8.44
CA LYS A 175 5.71 8.05 -7.55
C LYS A 175 5.68 9.58 -7.62
N PRO A 176 6.03 10.29 -6.53
CA PRO A 176 6.03 11.75 -6.50
C PRO A 176 6.94 12.39 -7.56
N ASP A 177 8.11 11.81 -7.80
CA ASP A 177 9.08 12.24 -8.81
C ASP A 177 8.60 12.02 -10.26
N GLU A 178 7.64 11.11 -10.46
CA GLU A 178 7.03 10.82 -11.75
C GLU A 178 5.64 11.46 -11.93
N PHE A 179 5.19 12.30 -10.99
CA PHE A 179 3.84 12.85 -10.98
C PHE A 179 3.48 13.62 -12.26
N LEU A 180 4.42 14.39 -12.79
CA LEU A 180 4.25 15.16 -14.03
C LEU A 180 4.72 14.41 -15.28
N THR A 181 5.31 13.22 -15.13
CA THR A 181 5.86 12.45 -16.26
C THR A 181 4.73 11.85 -17.10
N PRO A 182 4.65 12.09 -18.42
CA PRO A 182 3.59 11.54 -19.27
C PRO A 182 3.53 10.00 -19.25
N SER A 183 4.69 9.35 -19.21
CA SER A 183 4.85 7.91 -19.19
C SER A 183 5.71 7.50 -17.99
N PRO A 184 5.11 7.35 -16.81
CA PRO A 184 5.85 6.94 -15.61
C PRO A 184 6.34 5.50 -15.74
N SER A 185 7.51 5.22 -15.15
CA SER A 185 8.13 3.88 -15.16
C SER A 185 7.35 2.87 -14.31
N LEU A 186 6.54 3.37 -13.38
CA LEU A 186 5.69 2.60 -12.49
C LEU A 186 4.30 3.22 -12.39
N ASN A 187 3.29 2.39 -12.65
CA ASN A 187 1.88 2.74 -12.47
C ASN A 187 1.25 1.82 -11.42
N VAL A 188 0.58 2.41 -10.44
CA VAL A 188 -0.26 1.67 -9.49
C VAL A 188 -1.71 2.08 -9.74
N GLN A 189 -2.53 1.13 -10.17
CA GLN A 189 -3.95 1.34 -10.44
C GLN A 189 -4.77 0.60 -9.38
N LEU A 190 -5.55 1.34 -8.61
CA LEU A 190 -6.58 0.78 -7.73
C LEU A 190 -7.90 0.79 -8.48
N ARG A 191 -8.48 -0.37 -8.73
CA ARG A 191 -9.77 -0.54 -9.42
C ARG A 191 -10.78 -1.22 -8.51
N SER A 192 -12.05 -0.85 -8.67
CA SER A 192 -13.16 -1.53 -7.99
C SER A 192 -14.38 -1.49 -8.92
N ASP A 193 -15.19 -2.56 -8.90
CA ASP A 193 -16.45 -2.67 -9.66
C ASP A 193 -17.64 -2.99 -8.73
N GLY A 194 -17.43 -2.94 -7.41
CA GLY A 194 -18.45 -3.23 -6.41
C GLY A 194 -18.45 -4.69 -5.94
N GLU A 195 -17.76 -5.59 -6.63
CA GLU A 195 -17.58 -6.99 -6.22
C GLU A 195 -16.15 -7.28 -5.80
N ILE A 196 -15.18 -6.72 -6.53
CA ILE A 196 -13.75 -6.95 -6.31
C ILE A 196 -13.01 -5.61 -6.25
N ILE A 197 -11.96 -5.58 -5.45
CA ILE A 197 -10.93 -4.53 -5.46
C ILE A 197 -9.65 -5.15 -6.01
N GLU A 198 -9.07 -4.51 -7.02
CA GLU A 198 -7.79 -4.86 -7.61
C GLU A 198 -6.78 -3.73 -7.40
N VAL A 199 -5.62 -4.04 -6.83
CA VAL A 199 -4.44 -3.16 -6.84
C VAL A 199 -3.48 -3.72 -7.88
N LYS A 200 -3.38 -3.06 -9.02
CA LYS A 200 -2.51 -3.46 -10.13
C LYS A 200 -1.27 -2.58 -10.17
N VAL A 201 -0.09 -3.18 -10.12
CA VAL A 201 1.19 -2.50 -10.30
C VAL A 201 1.81 -2.92 -11.61
N THR A 202 2.05 -1.95 -12.48
CA THR A 202 2.72 -2.20 -13.78
C THR A 202 4.05 -1.47 -13.79
N ARG A 203 5.10 -2.19 -14.14
CA ARG A 203 6.47 -1.70 -14.30
C ARG A 203 6.90 -1.87 -15.76
N PHE A 204 7.52 -0.84 -16.33
CA PHE A 204 8.00 -0.76 -17.70
C PHE A 204 9.52 -0.69 -17.75
#